data_d7c994a03cb1df2d101e2e65c16ba5d8
#
_entry.id   d7c994a03cb1df2d101e2e65c16ba5d8
#
_cell.length_a   1.000
_cell.length_b   1.000
_cell.length_c   1.000
_cell.angle_alpha   90.00
_cell.angle_beta   90.00
_cell.angle_gamma   90.00
#
_symmetry.space_group_name_H-M   'P 1'
#
loop_
_entity.id
_entity.type
_entity.pdbx_description
1 polymer ?
#
loop_
_entity_poly.entity_id
_entity_poly.type
_entity_poly.pdbx_seq_one_letter_code
_entity_poly.pdbx_strand_id
1 'polypeptide(L)'
;MKINKNYILAFAISSIAVILDQISKLLILNYKFLLPMKVSSFDILNIVYVENKGISFGMLSEYNIPFWLGILSLMISLYVIFLIVKSESKLELTGLSLILGGAIGNGIDRLFSGYVIDFIDLYYSNFHWPAFNFADSFITVGAVLFFIKLFFFK
;
A
#
# COMPACT_ATOMS: atom_id res chain seq x y z
N MET A 1 -2.49 3.86 -33.24
CA MET A 1 -1.95 2.87 -32.26
C MET A 1 -3.10 2.44 -31.33
N LYS A 2 -3.58 1.20 -31.41
CA LYS A 2 -4.64 0.73 -30.49
C LYS A 2 -4.01 0.47 -29.13
N ILE A 3 -4.38 1.25 -28.13
CA ILE A 3 -3.96 1.02 -26.73
C ILE A 3 -4.53 -0.33 -26.29
N ASN A 4 -3.69 -1.19 -25.75
CA ASN A 4 -4.15 -2.49 -25.23
C ASN A 4 -5.07 -2.26 -24.03
N LYS A 5 -6.26 -2.87 -24.05
CA LYS A 5 -7.26 -2.76 -22.98
C LYS A 5 -6.70 -3.17 -21.60
N ASN A 6 -5.73 -4.09 -21.59
CA ASN A 6 -5.05 -4.53 -20.38
C ASN A 6 -4.27 -3.37 -19.69
N TYR A 7 -3.64 -2.49 -20.46
CA TYR A 7 -2.92 -1.33 -19.89
C TYR A 7 -3.86 -0.29 -19.31
N ILE A 8 -5.04 -0.08 -19.96
CA ILE A 8 -6.08 0.79 -19.43
C ILE A 8 -6.57 0.25 -18.08
N LEU A 9 -6.83 -1.06 -18.01
CA LEU A 9 -7.25 -1.71 -16.76
C LEU A 9 -6.18 -1.58 -15.67
N ALA A 10 -4.92 -1.86 -15.99
CA ALA A 10 -3.82 -1.73 -15.03
C ALA A 10 -3.70 -0.30 -14.50
N PHE A 11 -3.72 0.69 -15.38
CA PHE A 11 -3.68 2.10 -15.00
C PHE A 11 -4.86 2.50 -14.12
N ALA A 12 -6.08 2.05 -14.45
CA ALA A 12 -7.27 2.33 -13.66
C ALA A 12 -7.16 1.73 -12.24
N ILE A 13 -6.77 0.45 -12.11
CA ILE A 13 -6.60 -0.21 -10.81
C ILE A 13 -5.54 0.50 -9.97
N SER A 14 -4.36 0.76 -10.54
CA SER A 14 -3.26 1.42 -9.81
C SER A 14 -3.65 2.84 -9.38
N SER A 15 -4.31 3.61 -10.27
CA SER A 15 -4.76 4.96 -9.95
C SER A 15 -5.81 4.97 -8.84
N ILE A 16 -6.78 4.08 -8.88
CA ILE A 16 -7.80 3.94 -7.83
C ILE A 16 -7.13 3.58 -6.50
N ALA A 17 -6.18 2.65 -6.50
CA ALA A 17 -5.46 2.26 -5.29
C ALA A 17 -4.69 3.45 -4.68
N VAL A 18 -3.96 4.22 -5.48
CA VAL A 18 -3.27 5.44 -5.03
C VAL A 18 -4.26 6.46 -4.46
N ILE A 19 -5.36 6.72 -5.17
CA ILE A 19 -6.36 7.71 -4.76
C ILE A 19 -7.00 7.32 -3.42
N LEU A 20 -7.41 6.06 -3.27
CA LEU A 20 -8.01 5.56 -2.03
C LEU A 20 -7.03 5.64 -0.86
N ASP A 21 -5.77 5.26 -1.07
CA ASP A 21 -4.73 5.35 -0.06
C ASP A 21 -4.50 6.81 0.37
N GLN A 22 -4.26 7.70 -0.57
CA GLN A 22 -3.97 9.10 -0.27
C GLN A 22 -5.16 9.84 0.36
N ILE A 23 -6.39 9.60 -0.12
CA ILE A 23 -7.59 10.18 0.50
C ILE A 23 -7.75 9.69 1.93
N SER A 24 -7.58 8.38 2.19
CA SER A 24 -7.69 7.85 3.55
C SER A 24 -6.66 8.48 4.49
N LYS A 25 -5.40 8.59 4.07
CA LYS A 25 -4.33 9.22 4.85
C LYS A 25 -4.60 10.71 5.12
N LEU A 26 -5.12 11.45 4.14
CA LEU A 26 -5.54 12.84 4.33
C LEU A 26 -6.67 12.97 5.36
N LEU A 27 -7.66 12.08 5.32
CA LEU A 27 -8.74 12.06 6.32
C LEU A 27 -8.19 11.79 7.72
N ILE A 28 -7.31 10.79 7.85
CA ILE A 28 -6.67 10.46 9.14
C ILE A 28 -5.86 11.66 9.65
N LEU A 29 -5.08 12.32 8.80
CA LEU A 29 -4.29 13.50 9.18
C LEU A 29 -5.16 14.65 9.68
N ASN A 30 -6.31 14.91 9.01
CA ASN A 30 -7.24 15.97 9.39
C ASN A 30 -7.95 15.71 10.72
N TYR A 31 -8.19 14.43 11.05
CA TYR A 31 -8.91 14.03 12.26
C TYR A 31 -8.02 13.41 13.34
N LYS A 32 -6.68 13.51 13.21
CA LYS A 32 -5.72 12.89 14.13
C LYS A 32 -5.90 13.23 15.61
N PHE A 33 -6.46 14.40 15.91
CA PHE A 33 -6.73 14.85 17.29
C PHE A 33 -7.87 14.09 17.98
N LEU A 34 -8.68 13.33 17.22
CA LEU A 34 -9.73 12.44 17.74
C LEU A 34 -9.25 11.00 17.95
N LEU A 35 -8.02 10.69 17.55
CA LEU A 35 -7.48 9.33 17.59
C LEU A 35 -6.64 9.08 18.86
N PRO A 36 -6.55 7.84 19.35
CA PRO A 36 -7.12 6.61 18.77
C PRO A 36 -8.64 6.49 18.98
N MET A 37 -9.34 5.91 18.01
CA MET A 37 -10.77 5.65 18.06
C MET A 37 -11.04 4.15 17.88
N LYS A 38 -11.76 3.55 18.84
CA LYS A 38 -12.25 2.18 18.71
C LYS A 38 -13.40 2.15 17.71
N VAL A 39 -13.37 1.21 16.79
CA VAL A 39 -14.52 0.91 15.92
C VAL A 39 -15.48 0.05 16.74
N SER A 40 -16.46 0.68 17.36
CA SER A 40 -17.32 0.11 18.41
C SER A 40 -18.08 -1.18 18.06
N SER A 41 -18.18 -1.51 16.79
CA SER A 41 -18.83 -2.76 16.33
C SER A 41 -17.86 -3.96 16.24
N PHE A 42 -16.57 -3.74 16.41
CA PHE A 42 -15.55 -4.78 16.27
C PHE A 42 -14.46 -4.57 17.31
N ASP A 43 -14.45 -5.42 18.35
CA ASP A 43 -13.39 -5.44 19.37
C ASP A 43 -12.05 -5.99 18.86
N ILE A 44 -11.76 -5.81 17.57
CA ILE A 44 -10.55 -6.26 16.89
C ILE A 44 -9.89 -5.16 16.05
N LEU A 45 -10.50 -3.96 15.97
CA LEU A 45 -10.06 -2.89 15.08
C LEU A 45 -10.08 -1.53 15.77
N ASN A 46 -8.95 -0.85 15.78
CA ASN A 46 -8.85 0.57 16.10
C ASN A 46 -8.42 1.37 14.88
N ILE A 47 -8.83 2.63 14.85
CA ILE A 47 -8.22 3.62 13.96
C ILE A 47 -7.25 4.45 14.80
N VAL A 48 -5.99 4.50 14.34
CA VAL A 48 -4.88 5.17 15.02
C VAL A 48 -4.19 6.16 14.09
N TYR A 49 -3.28 6.97 14.63
CA TYR A 49 -2.36 7.79 13.83
C TYR A 49 -0.94 7.44 14.22
N VAL A 50 -0.21 6.84 13.31
CA VAL A 50 1.19 6.45 13.49
C VAL A 50 2.02 6.97 12.32
N GLU A 51 3.11 7.70 12.62
CA GLU A 51 4.10 8.11 11.62
C GLU A 51 5.17 7.05 11.49
N ASN A 52 5.17 6.32 10.37
CA ASN A 52 6.13 5.27 10.08
C ASN A 52 7.28 5.81 9.23
N LYS A 53 8.46 5.98 9.84
CA LYS A 53 9.69 6.44 9.17
C LYS A 53 10.56 5.30 8.62
N GLY A 54 10.17 4.07 8.88
CA GLY A 54 10.88 2.87 8.45
C GLY A 54 10.12 2.08 7.39
N ILE A 55 10.29 0.76 7.48
CA ILE A 55 9.52 -0.24 6.75
C ILE A 55 8.53 -0.93 7.70
N SER A 56 7.88 -2.00 7.23
CA SER A 56 6.94 -2.77 8.05
C SER A 56 7.50 -3.09 9.45
N PHE A 57 6.66 -3.05 10.47
CA PHE A 57 7.03 -3.27 11.87
C PHE A 57 7.95 -2.18 12.48
N GLY A 58 8.04 -0.99 11.86
CA GLY A 58 8.91 0.09 12.34
C GLY A 58 10.40 -0.20 12.19
N MET A 59 10.78 -1.27 11.48
CA MET A 59 12.18 -1.58 11.22
C MET A 59 12.83 -0.43 10.43
N LEU A 60 14.09 -0.15 10.72
CA LEU A 60 14.88 0.92 10.11
C LEU A 60 14.41 2.36 10.46
N SER A 61 13.41 2.54 11.33
CA SER A 61 12.95 3.88 11.73
C SER A 61 14.03 4.72 12.43
N GLU A 62 14.99 4.06 13.10
CA GLU A 62 16.12 4.72 13.77
C GLU A 62 17.13 5.35 12.81
N TYR A 63 17.21 4.86 11.57
CA TYR A 63 18.21 5.31 10.59
C TYR A 63 17.81 6.57 9.82
N ASN A 64 16.57 7.08 10.03
CA ASN A 64 16.05 8.29 9.36
C ASN A 64 16.24 8.27 7.83
N ILE A 65 15.86 7.17 7.17
CA ILE A 65 16.05 6.94 5.74
C ILE A 65 14.76 6.97 4.89
N PRO A 66 13.67 7.68 5.27
CA PRO A 66 12.42 7.64 4.52
C PRO A 66 12.60 8.05 3.05
N PHE A 67 13.44 9.04 2.78
CA PHE A 67 13.74 9.48 1.41
C PHE A 67 14.30 8.33 0.55
N TRP A 68 15.26 7.59 1.06
CA TRP A 68 15.84 6.45 0.34
C TRP A 68 14.84 5.30 0.14
N LEU A 69 13.97 5.07 1.12
CA LEU A 69 12.85 4.13 0.98
C LEU A 69 11.84 4.61 -0.06
N GLY A 70 11.61 5.91 -0.19
CA GLY A 70 10.82 6.52 -1.26
C GLY A 70 11.44 6.27 -2.65
N ILE A 71 12.73 6.48 -2.80
CA ILE A 71 13.47 6.17 -4.03
C ILE A 71 13.38 4.68 -4.37
N LEU A 72 13.55 3.80 -3.38
CA LEU A 72 13.39 2.36 -3.56
C LEU A 72 11.96 2.00 -4.04
N SER A 73 10.94 2.63 -3.46
CA SER A 73 9.55 2.45 -3.90
C SER A 73 9.36 2.84 -5.36
N LEU A 74 9.99 3.93 -5.84
CA LEU A 74 9.95 4.31 -7.25
C LEU A 74 10.65 3.27 -8.14
N MET A 75 11.81 2.77 -7.74
CA MET A 75 12.52 1.72 -8.49
C MET A 75 11.68 0.44 -8.60
N ILE A 76 11.06 0.02 -7.50
CA ILE A 76 10.14 -1.12 -7.48
C ILE A 76 8.94 -0.84 -8.41
N SER A 77 8.37 0.36 -8.36
CA SER A 77 7.24 0.74 -9.23
C SER A 77 7.60 0.65 -10.72
N LEU A 78 8.78 1.11 -11.11
CA LEU A 78 9.26 0.98 -12.49
C LEU A 78 9.42 -0.49 -12.91
N TYR A 79 9.95 -1.34 -12.02
CA TYR A 79 10.06 -2.76 -12.29
C TYR A 79 8.68 -3.44 -12.39
N VAL A 80 7.72 -3.07 -11.53
CA VAL A 80 6.35 -3.59 -11.61
C VAL A 80 5.65 -3.16 -12.90
N ILE A 81 5.86 -1.92 -13.39
CA ILE A 81 5.37 -1.47 -14.71
C ILE A 81 5.94 -2.36 -15.82
N PHE A 82 7.23 -2.68 -15.78
CA PHE A 82 7.83 -3.59 -16.74
C PHE A 82 7.18 -4.98 -16.73
N LEU A 83 6.85 -5.53 -15.55
CA LEU A 83 6.12 -6.78 -15.41
C LEU A 83 4.70 -6.68 -15.96
N ILE A 84 3.97 -5.59 -15.68
CA ILE A 84 2.62 -5.34 -16.22
C ILE A 84 2.62 -5.36 -17.74
N VAL A 85 3.62 -4.74 -18.37
CA VAL A 85 3.74 -4.72 -19.84
C VAL A 85 3.94 -6.13 -20.42
N LYS A 86 4.56 -7.03 -19.68
CA LYS A 86 4.81 -8.42 -20.08
C LYS A 86 3.69 -9.38 -19.70
N SER A 87 2.76 -8.95 -18.83
CA SER A 87 1.71 -9.82 -18.31
C SER A 87 0.62 -10.08 -19.36
N GLU A 88 0.28 -11.35 -19.56
CA GLU A 88 -0.82 -11.80 -20.41
C GLU A 88 -2.05 -12.22 -19.59
N SER A 89 -1.87 -12.48 -18.31
CA SER A 89 -2.92 -12.94 -17.41
C SER A 89 -3.62 -11.76 -16.72
N LYS A 90 -4.94 -11.72 -16.77
CA LYS A 90 -5.72 -10.70 -16.04
C LYS A 90 -5.50 -10.77 -14.52
N LEU A 91 -5.33 -11.97 -13.97
CA LEU A 91 -5.10 -12.16 -12.54
C LEU A 91 -3.76 -11.58 -12.12
N GLU A 92 -2.69 -11.89 -12.86
CA GLU A 92 -1.36 -11.35 -12.67
C GLU A 92 -1.34 -9.82 -12.82
N LEU A 93 -1.97 -9.31 -13.89
CA LEU A 93 -2.08 -7.89 -14.16
C LEU A 93 -2.80 -7.16 -13.00
N THR A 94 -3.89 -7.71 -12.48
CA THR A 94 -4.60 -7.13 -11.33
C THR A 94 -3.71 -7.12 -10.09
N GLY A 95 -3.01 -8.22 -9.79
CA GLY A 95 -2.08 -8.31 -8.67
C GLY A 95 -0.95 -7.29 -8.77
N LEU A 96 -0.28 -7.21 -9.92
CA LEU A 96 0.79 -6.25 -10.18
C LEU A 96 0.30 -4.79 -10.11
N SER A 97 -0.93 -4.52 -10.59
CA SER A 97 -1.51 -3.18 -10.55
C SER A 97 -1.81 -2.72 -9.12
N LEU A 98 -2.26 -3.61 -8.24
CA LEU A 98 -2.44 -3.31 -6.81
C LEU A 98 -1.09 -3.05 -6.13
N ILE A 99 -0.07 -3.88 -6.41
CA ILE A 99 1.29 -3.67 -5.89
C ILE A 99 1.82 -2.30 -6.35
N LEU A 100 1.64 -1.96 -7.63
CA LEU A 100 2.06 -0.68 -8.19
C LEU A 100 1.39 0.49 -7.47
N GLY A 101 0.07 0.43 -7.29
CA GLY A 101 -0.69 1.49 -6.61
C GLY A 101 -0.23 1.69 -5.17
N GLY A 102 -0.06 0.60 -4.41
CA GLY A 102 0.43 0.68 -3.02
C GLY A 102 1.88 1.17 -2.93
N ALA A 103 2.78 0.69 -3.81
CA ALA A 103 4.15 1.16 -3.84
C ALA A 103 4.25 2.66 -4.14
N ILE A 104 3.46 3.17 -5.10
CA ILE A 104 3.40 4.60 -5.41
C ILE A 104 2.82 5.37 -4.21
N GLY A 105 1.73 4.91 -3.59
CA GLY A 105 1.11 5.56 -2.43
C GLY A 105 2.09 5.79 -1.29
N ASN A 106 2.73 4.71 -0.81
CA ASN A 106 3.75 4.80 0.24
C ASN A 106 5.04 5.52 -0.22
N GLY A 107 5.36 5.49 -1.52
CA GLY A 107 6.47 6.22 -2.10
C GLY A 107 6.25 7.73 -2.05
N ILE A 108 5.06 8.21 -2.41
CA ILE A 108 4.66 9.63 -2.34
C ILE A 108 4.85 10.14 -0.91
N ASP A 109 4.31 9.45 0.09
CA ASP A 109 4.41 9.86 1.49
C ASP A 109 5.86 10.02 1.93
N ARG A 110 6.72 9.04 1.63
CA ARG A 110 8.13 9.07 2.02
C ARG A 110 8.93 10.18 1.36
N LEU A 111 8.63 10.49 0.10
CA LEU A 111 9.35 11.54 -0.64
C LEU A 111 8.92 12.95 -0.25
N PHE A 112 7.64 13.16 0.05
CA PHE A 112 7.11 14.49 0.33
C PHE A 112 6.93 14.79 1.80
N SER A 113 6.53 13.79 2.61
CA SER A 113 6.27 13.96 4.05
C SER A 113 7.41 13.44 4.94
N GLY A 114 8.27 12.56 4.42
CA GLY A 114 9.33 11.94 5.19
C GLY A 114 8.87 10.81 6.12
N TYR A 115 7.61 10.40 6.03
CA TYR A 115 7.02 9.26 6.77
C TYR A 115 5.77 8.77 6.05
N VAL A 116 5.33 7.58 6.39
CA VAL A 116 4.05 7.01 5.94
C VAL A 116 3.06 7.11 7.09
N ILE A 117 1.79 7.42 6.80
CA ILE A 117 0.71 7.40 7.80
C ILE A 117 0.11 5.99 7.84
N ASP A 118 0.26 5.32 8.98
CA ASP A 118 -0.35 4.03 9.28
C ASP A 118 -1.52 4.24 10.25
N PHE A 119 -2.70 3.65 9.95
CA PHE A 119 -3.91 3.98 10.68
C PHE A 119 -4.83 2.80 11.01
N ILE A 120 -4.57 1.62 10.46
CA ILE A 120 -5.33 0.39 10.75
C ILE A 120 -4.56 -0.37 11.82
N ASP A 121 -5.11 -0.47 13.02
CA ASP A 121 -4.59 -1.26 14.12
C ASP A 121 -5.51 -2.45 14.39
N LEU A 122 -5.08 -3.63 13.96
CA LEU A 122 -5.78 -4.89 14.25
C LEU A 122 -5.26 -5.45 15.57
N TYR A 123 -6.16 -5.83 16.47
CA TYR A 123 -5.77 -6.38 17.75
C TYR A 123 -6.66 -7.56 18.18
N TYR A 124 -6.09 -8.40 19.01
CA TYR A 124 -6.83 -9.45 19.71
C TYR A 124 -6.33 -9.55 21.17
N SER A 125 -7.20 -9.26 22.12
CA SER A 125 -6.81 -9.09 23.53
C SER A 125 -5.73 -8.01 23.69
N ASN A 126 -4.57 -8.34 24.22
CA ASN A 126 -3.43 -7.43 24.39
C ASN A 126 -2.42 -7.47 23.24
N PHE A 127 -2.66 -8.29 22.21
CA PHE A 127 -1.78 -8.41 21.06
C PHE A 127 -2.26 -7.45 19.94
N HIS A 128 -1.40 -6.55 19.51
CA HIS A 128 -1.63 -5.65 18.39
C HIS A 128 -0.77 -6.06 17.21
N TRP A 129 -1.40 -6.20 16.03
CA TRP A 129 -0.65 -6.27 14.79
C TRP A 129 -0.09 -4.86 14.51
N PRO A 130 1.15 -4.73 14.02
CA PRO A 130 1.68 -3.42 13.66
C PRO A 130 0.73 -2.65 12.77
N ALA A 131 0.52 -1.36 13.09
CA ALA A 131 -0.37 -0.52 12.30
C ALA A 131 0.07 -0.48 10.83
N PHE A 132 -0.91 -0.41 9.93
CA PHE A 132 -0.71 -0.39 8.48
C PHE A 132 -1.76 0.50 7.80
N ASN A 133 -1.69 0.64 6.48
CA ASN A 133 -2.55 1.50 5.69
C ASN A 133 -3.15 0.77 4.46
N PHE A 134 -3.87 1.48 3.62
CA PHE A 134 -4.46 0.90 2.41
C PHE A 134 -3.40 0.52 1.37
N ALA A 135 -2.31 1.29 1.23
CA ALA A 135 -1.22 0.92 0.32
C ALA A 135 -0.62 -0.44 0.69
N ASP A 136 -0.37 -0.70 1.98
CA ASP A 136 0.14 -1.98 2.47
C ASP A 136 -0.86 -3.12 2.20
N SER A 137 -2.16 -2.84 2.38
CA SER A 137 -3.23 -3.79 2.06
C SER A 137 -3.25 -4.13 0.57
N PHE A 138 -3.12 -3.13 -0.31
CA PHE A 138 -3.07 -3.35 -1.76
C PHE A 138 -1.82 -4.12 -2.17
N ILE A 139 -0.66 -3.82 -1.60
CA ILE A 139 0.58 -4.57 -1.85
C ILE A 139 0.39 -6.04 -1.44
N THR A 140 -0.16 -6.27 -0.25
CA THR A 140 -0.37 -7.63 0.28
C THR A 140 -1.34 -8.43 -0.58
N VAL A 141 -2.52 -7.88 -0.88
CA VAL A 141 -3.52 -8.54 -1.74
C VAL A 141 -2.96 -8.76 -3.14
N GLY A 142 -2.27 -7.76 -3.69
CA GLY A 142 -1.63 -7.84 -5.00
C GLY A 142 -0.57 -8.95 -5.06
N ALA A 143 0.26 -9.07 -4.03
CA ALA A 143 1.25 -10.14 -3.93
C ALA A 143 0.60 -11.52 -3.85
N VAL A 144 -0.47 -11.66 -3.05
CA VAL A 144 -1.23 -12.92 -2.98
C VAL A 144 -1.78 -13.31 -4.35
N LEU A 145 -2.41 -12.39 -5.08
CA LEU A 145 -2.93 -12.66 -6.43
C LEU A 145 -1.82 -13.05 -7.41
N PHE A 146 -0.68 -12.36 -7.35
CA PHE A 146 0.48 -12.66 -8.18
C PHE A 146 1.02 -14.07 -7.90
N PHE A 147 1.18 -14.45 -6.62
CA PHE A 147 1.64 -15.79 -6.24
C PHE A 147 0.62 -16.87 -6.57
N ILE A 148 -0.69 -16.62 -6.41
CA ILE A 148 -1.74 -17.56 -6.84
C ILE A 148 -1.59 -17.84 -8.35
N LYS A 149 -1.41 -16.79 -9.19
CA LYS A 149 -1.17 -16.99 -10.62
C LYS A 149 0.09 -17.80 -10.87
N LEU A 150 1.19 -17.47 -10.18
CA LEU A 150 2.49 -18.11 -10.40
C LEU A 150 2.48 -19.61 -10.07
N PHE A 151 1.82 -20.00 -9.00
CA PHE A 151 1.88 -21.38 -8.50
C PHE A 151 0.74 -22.28 -9.01
N PHE A 152 -0.43 -21.73 -9.30
CA PHE A 152 -1.62 -22.51 -9.60
C PHE A 152 -2.14 -22.38 -11.05
N PHE A 153 -1.73 -21.36 -11.78
CA PHE A 153 -2.18 -21.12 -13.14
C PHE A 153 -0.98 -20.95 -14.08
N LYS A 154 -0.59 -22.04 -14.73
CA LYS A 154 0.45 -22.01 -15.76
C LYS A 154 -0.02 -21.35 -17.06
#